data_3bf94c5facdb11d1c44f4cb36789e82c
#
_entry.id   3bf94c5facdb11d1c44f4cb36789e82c
#
_cell.length_a   1.000
_cell.length_b   1.000
_cell.length_c   1.000
_cell.angle_alpha   90.00
_cell.angle_beta   90.00
_cell.angle_gamma   90.00
#
_symmetry.space_group_name_H-M   'P 1'
#
loop_
_entity.id
_entity.type
_entity.pdbx_description
1 polymer ?
#
loop_
_entity_poly.entity_id
_entity_poly.type
_entity_poly.pdbx_seq_one_letter_code
_entity_poly.pdbx_strand_id
1 'polypeptide(L)'
;FKSSFDKANRTSASSFRGPGLHEGLKILAEVRRQVGVPVLTDVHEYTPMGEVASVVDVLQTPAFLCRQTDFIQKVASAGKPVNIKKGQFLSPWEMKHVTDKAKATGNPHIMACERGVSFGYNNLVSDMRSLAVMRDTGCPVVFDATHSVQLPGGADGKSGGQREFVPVLARAAVAVGIAGLFAETHPDPDKALSDGPNAWPLSKMHALLEQLIAIDRVVKSQALLETSL
;
A
#
# COMPACT_ATOMS: atom_id res chain seq x y z
N PHE A 1 9.93 5.14 4.47
CA PHE A 1 10.19 5.17 3.01
C PHE A 1 9.89 3.81 2.39
N LYS A 2 9.28 3.80 1.18
CA LYS A 2 8.97 2.55 0.46
C LYS A 2 9.60 2.54 -0.93
N SER A 3 10.24 1.45 -1.27
CA SER A 3 10.64 1.16 -2.65
C SER A 3 10.60 -0.36 -2.90
N SER A 4 10.39 -0.77 -4.15
CA SER A 4 10.38 -2.17 -4.54
C SER A 4 11.72 -2.55 -5.18
N PHE A 5 12.30 -3.68 -4.81
CA PHE A 5 13.44 -4.25 -5.52
C PHE A 5 13.03 -5.00 -6.78
N ASP A 6 11.77 -5.44 -6.84
CA ASP A 6 11.16 -6.09 -8.00
C ASP A 6 9.69 -5.68 -8.16
N LYS A 7 9.27 -5.40 -9.38
CA LYS A 7 7.89 -5.15 -9.79
C LYS A 7 7.33 -6.43 -10.44
N ALA A 8 7.02 -7.45 -9.65
CA ALA A 8 6.64 -8.77 -10.15
C ALA A 8 5.28 -8.79 -10.88
N ASN A 9 4.37 -7.85 -10.58
CA ASN A 9 3.00 -7.83 -11.13
C ASN A 9 2.86 -6.93 -12.36
N ARG A 10 3.81 -7.01 -13.29
CA ARG A 10 3.74 -6.20 -14.53
C ARG A 10 2.74 -6.78 -15.52
N THR A 11 2.02 -5.89 -16.24
CA THR A 11 1.11 -6.26 -17.32
C THR A 11 1.85 -6.87 -18.50
N SER A 12 3.00 -6.30 -18.89
CA SER A 12 3.83 -6.80 -20.00
C SER A 12 5.10 -7.47 -19.49
N ALA A 13 5.48 -8.59 -20.09
CA ALA A 13 6.73 -9.31 -19.78
C ALA A 13 7.99 -8.48 -20.05
N SER A 14 7.92 -7.50 -20.98
CA SER A 14 9.04 -6.62 -21.33
C SER A 14 9.16 -5.38 -20.41
N SER A 15 8.25 -5.20 -19.45
CA SER A 15 8.28 -4.03 -18.56
C SER A 15 9.47 -4.08 -17.60
N PHE A 16 9.96 -2.89 -17.25
CA PHE A 16 11.01 -2.75 -16.22
C PHE A 16 10.59 -3.40 -14.90
N ARG A 17 11.43 -4.27 -14.36
CA ARG A 17 11.17 -5.04 -13.16
C ARG A 17 11.77 -4.44 -11.88
N GLY A 18 12.80 -3.63 -11.99
CA GLY A 18 13.52 -3.06 -10.84
C GLY A 18 15.01 -3.40 -10.86
N PRO A 19 15.76 -2.98 -9.81
CA PRO A 19 17.20 -3.21 -9.70
C PRO A 19 17.55 -4.66 -9.32
N GLY A 20 16.57 -5.47 -8.94
CA GLY A 20 16.79 -6.80 -8.36
C GLY A 20 17.03 -6.78 -6.85
N LEU A 21 17.03 -7.98 -6.27
CA LEU A 21 17.03 -8.17 -4.81
C LEU A 21 18.23 -7.50 -4.13
N HIS A 22 19.44 -7.92 -4.49
CA HIS A 22 20.65 -7.51 -3.76
C HIS A 22 20.91 -6.00 -3.86
N GLU A 23 20.77 -5.42 -5.05
CA GLU A 23 20.96 -3.98 -5.24
C GLU A 23 19.84 -3.18 -4.57
N GLY A 24 18.59 -3.64 -4.69
CA GLY A 24 17.45 -2.99 -4.02
C GLY A 24 17.58 -2.98 -2.50
N LEU A 25 18.07 -4.07 -1.89
CA LEU A 25 18.32 -4.12 -0.44
C LEU A 25 19.47 -3.20 -0.01
N LYS A 26 20.52 -3.06 -0.79
CA LYS A 26 21.60 -2.07 -0.53
C LYS A 26 21.05 -0.65 -0.53
N ILE A 27 20.24 -0.31 -1.54
CA ILE A 27 19.61 1.02 -1.62
C ILE A 27 18.71 1.28 -0.41
N LEU A 28 17.88 0.32 0.00
CA LEU A 28 17.00 0.45 1.16
C LEU A 28 17.79 0.61 2.47
N ALA A 29 18.86 -0.18 2.65
CA ALA A 29 19.75 -0.05 3.79
C ALA A 29 20.40 1.34 3.86
N GLU A 30 20.83 1.86 2.71
CA GLU A 30 21.47 3.18 2.62
C GLU A 30 20.48 4.31 2.91
N VAL A 31 19.25 4.25 2.40
CA VAL A 31 18.19 5.21 2.74
C VAL A 31 17.92 5.20 4.25
N ARG A 32 17.79 4.02 4.86
CA ARG A 32 17.58 3.88 6.30
C ARG A 32 18.72 4.52 7.08
N ARG A 33 19.97 4.28 6.68
CA ARG A 33 21.16 4.80 7.35
C ARG A 33 21.31 6.32 7.20
N GLN A 34 21.09 6.87 5.99
CA GLN A 34 21.29 8.30 5.71
C GLN A 34 20.15 9.16 6.21
N VAL A 35 18.91 8.72 6.02
CA VAL A 35 17.72 9.52 6.32
C VAL A 35 17.15 9.22 7.71
N GLY A 36 17.47 8.07 8.29
CA GLY A 36 17.01 7.68 9.62
C GLY A 36 15.51 7.33 9.68
N VAL A 37 14.90 6.94 8.55
CA VAL A 37 13.47 6.58 8.48
C VAL A 37 13.31 5.06 8.31
N PRO A 38 12.22 4.48 8.84
CA PRO A 38 11.89 3.08 8.54
C PRO A 38 11.73 2.85 7.04
N VAL A 39 12.16 1.66 6.58
CA VAL A 39 12.07 1.27 5.18
C VAL A 39 11.15 0.07 4.99
N LEU A 40 10.39 0.09 3.89
CA LEU A 40 9.39 -0.91 3.52
C LEU A 40 9.63 -1.37 2.09
N THR A 41 9.44 -2.67 1.82
CA THR A 41 9.47 -3.20 0.45
C THR A 41 8.40 -4.27 0.23
N ASP A 42 8.01 -4.45 -1.04
CA ASP A 42 7.15 -5.55 -1.45
C ASP A 42 7.93 -6.87 -1.45
N VAL A 43 7.25 -7.95 -1.09
CA VAL A 43 7.76 -9.31 -1.17
C VAL A 43 6.83 -10.20 -2.01
N HIS A 44 7.38 -11.25 -2.61
CA HIS A 44 6.67 -12.14 -3.53
C HIS A 44 6.93 -13.61 -3.14
N GLU A 45 6.32 -14.56 -3.87
CA GLU A 45 6.34 -16.00 -3.52
C GLU A 45 7.75 -16.57 -3.32
N TYR A 46 8.68 -16.19 -4.21
CA TYR A 46 10.07 -16.70 -4.19
C TYR A 46 11.05 -15.79 -3.46
N THR A 47 10.56 -14.76 -2.79
CA THR A 47 11.42 -13.84 -2.02
C THR A 47 12.11 -14.59 -0.87
N PRO A 48 13.43 -14.46 -0.70
CA PRO A 48 14.15 -14.97 0.48
C PRO A 48 13.84 -14.10 1.70
N MET A 49 12.78 -14.46 2.44
CA MET A 49 12.22 -13.63 3.51
C MET A 49 13.23 -13.26 4.59
N GLY A 50 14.12 -14.20 4.97
CA GLY A 50 15.13 -13.94 6.00
C GLY A 50 16.11 -12.83 5.58
N GLU A 51 16.54 -12.83 4.33
CA GLU A 51 17.44 -11.81 3.78
C GLU A 51 16.76 -10.43 3.75
N VAL A 52 15.55 -10.37 3.21
CA VAL A 52 14.78 -9.10 3.14
C VAL A 52 14.46 -8.57 4.53
N ALA A 53 13.98 -9.43 5.44
CA ALA A 53 13.63 -9.03 6.80
C ALA A 53 14.84 -8.57 7.63
N SER A 54 16.06 -8.96 7.28
CA SER A 54 17.27 -8.47 7.96
C SER A 54 17.57 -7.00 7.65
N VAL A 55 17.07 -6.49 6.51
CA VAL A 55 17.34 -5.12 6.02
C VAL A 55 16.17 -4.18 6.27
N VAL A 56 14.93 -4.62 6.01
CA VAL A 56 13.76 -3.73 6.06
C VAL A 56 13.05 -3.77 7.40
N ASP A 57 12.31 -2.71 7.69
CA ASP A 57 11.53 -2.58 8.93
C ASP A 57 10.10 -3.09 8.77
N VAL A 58 9.55 -3.03 7.54
CA VAL A 58 8.19 -3.46 7.23
C VAL A 58 8.19 -4.26 5.92
N LEU A 59 7.47 -5.37 5.91
CA LEU A 59 7.19 -6.14 4.70
C LEU A 59 5.82 -5.77 4.12
N GLN A 60 5.68 -5.78 2.81
CA GLN A 60 4.39 -5.55 2.15
C GLN A 60 4.01 -6.71 1.25
N THR A 61 2.78 -7.19 1.37
CA THR A 61 2.22 -8.16 0.43
C THR A 61 1.49 -7.42 -0.69
N PRO A 62 1.73 -7.77 -1.97
CA PRO A 62 0.99 -7.17 -3.08
C PRO A 62 -0.46 -7.63 -3.08
N ALA A 63 -1.33 -6.81 -3.67
CA ALA A 63 -2.77 -7.05 -3.68
C ALA A 63 -3.18 -8.39 -4.30
N PHE A 64 -2.52 -8.82 -5.38
CA PHE A 64 -2.88 -10.07 -6.07
C PHE A 64 -2.58 -11.33 -5.24
N LEU A 65 -1.66 -11.28 -4.29
CA LEU A 65 -1.27 -12.41 -3.46
C LEU A 65 -1.96 -12.42 -2.08
N CYS A 66 -2.85 -11.48 -1.80
CA CYS A 66 -3.45 -11.31 -0.47
C CYS A 66 -4.29 -12.51 -0.01
N ARG A 67 -4.78 -13.37 -0.91
CA ARG A 67 -5.55 -14.58 -0.55
C ARG A 67 -4.72 -15.85 -0.42
N GLN A 68 -3.48 -15.86 -0.86
CA GLN A 68 -2.60 -17.03 -0.82
C GLN A 68 -2.17 -17.31 0.63
N THR A 69 -2.77 -18.36 1.24
CA THR A 69 -2.61 -18.63 2.66
C THR A 69 -1.15 -18.85 3.04
N ASP A 70 -0.46 -19.73 2.34
CA ASP A 70 0.94 -20.08 2.63
C ASP A 70 1.87 -18.87 2.46
N PHE A 71 1.60 -18.03 1.44
CA PHE A 71 2.36 -16.80 1.22
C PHE A 71 2.16 -15.79 2.36
N ILE A 72 0.91 -15.53 2.76
CA ILE A 72 0.60 -14.60 3.86
C ILE A 72 1.23 -15.07 5.17
N GLN A 73 1.14 -16.37 5.47
CA GLN A 73 1.75 -16.93 6.67
C GLN A 73 3.28 -16.89 6.61
N LYS A 74 3.88 -17.21 5.46
CA LYS A 74 5.32 -17.09 5.25
C LYS A 74 5.83 -15.67 5.50
N VAL A 75 5.15 -14.65 4.96
CA VAL A 75 5.53 -13.25 5.18
C VAL A 75 5.38 -12.84 6.64
N ALA A 76 4.26 -13.17 7.27
CA ALA A 76 4.00 -12.83 8.66
C ALA A 76 4.97 -13.53 9.63
N SER A 77 5.38 -14.77 9.33
CA SER A 77 6.36 -15.53 10.12
C SER A 77 7.78 -14.96 10.09
N ALA A 78 8.07 -14.00 9.21
CA ALA A 78 9.37 -13.32 9.19
C ALA A 78 9.59 -12.36 10.40
N GLY A 79 8.59 -12.19 11.26
CA GLY A 79 8.69 -11.43 12.52
C GLY A 79 8.77 -9.92 12.35
N LYS A 80 8.47 -9.39 11.17
CA LYS A 80 8.38 -7.95 10.90
C LYS A 80 6.93 -7.49 10.82
N PRO A 81 6.63 -6.20 11.05
CA PRO A 81 5.35 -5.62 10.68
C PRO A 81 5.02 -5.89 9.21
N VAL A 82 3.77 -6.21 8.91
CA VAL A 82 3.32 -6.54 7.55
C VAL A 82 2.18 -5.62 7.13
N ASN A 83 2.36 -4.91 6.00
CA ASN A 83 1.30 -4.17 5.33
C ASN A 83 0.67 -5.05 4.25
N ILE A 84 -0.57 -5.47 4.45
CA ILE A 84 -1.28 -6.36 3.52
C ILE A 84 -2.19 -5.51 2.63
N LYS A 85 -1.84 -5.38 1.34
CA LYS A 85 -2.70 -4.71 0.37
C LYS A 85 -3.91 -5.57 0.03
N LYS A 86 -5.11 -5.00 0.16
CA LYS A 86 -6.36 -5.66 -0.22
C LYS A 86 -6.39 -5.87 -1.74
N GLY A 87 -6.72 -7.07 -2.17
CA GLY A 87 -6.96 -7.36 -3.58
C GLY A 87 -8.15 -6.58 -4.14
N GLN A 88 -8.06 -6.17 -5.40
CA GLN A 88 -9.14 -5.46 -6.09
C GLN A 88 -10.42 -6.30 -6.23
N PHE A 89 -10.30 -7.60 -6.04
CA PHE A 89 -11.37 -8.59 -6.12
C PHE A 89 -11.98 -8.94 -4.76
N LEU A 90 -11.46 -8.39 -3.65
CA LEU A 90 -11.96 -8.64 -2.30
C LEU A 90 -12.93 -7.55 -1.84
N SER A 91 -13.99 -7.99 -1.15
CA SER A 91 -14.76 -7.09 -0.30
C SER A 91 -13.97 -6.70 0.97
N PRO A 92 -14.29 -5.57 1.62
CA PRO A 92 -13.58 -5.17 2.84
C PRO A 92 -13.78 -6.15 4.01
N TRP A 93 -14.92 -6.84 4.09
CA TRP A 93 -15.21 -7.85 5.11
C TRP A 93 -14.29 -9.07 5.01
N GLU A 94 -13.89 -9.47 3.80
CA GLU A 94 -12.98 -10.59 3.59
C GLU A 94 -11.56 -10.31 4.10
N MET A 95 -11.20 -9.04 4.30
CA MET A 95 -9.90 -8.69 4.87
C MET A 95 -9.71 -9.22 6.28
N LYS A 96 -10.79 -9.45 7.03
CA LYS A 96 -10.69 -10.13 8.32
C LYS A 96 -10.05 -11.50 8.18
N HIS A 97 -10.48 -12.31 7.23
CA HIS A 97 -9.90 -13.64 7.00
C HIS A 97 -8.44 -13.57 6.56
N VAL A 98 -8.07 -12.56 5.77
CA VAL A 98 -6.69 -12.35 5.35
C VAL A 98 -5.79 -11.98 6.53
N THR A 99 -6.22 -11.03 7.35
CA THR A 99 -5.46 -10.61 8.54
C THR A 99 -5.40 -11.70 9.60
N ASP A 100 -6.45 -12.50 9.77
CA ASP A 100 -6.49 -13.64 10.69
C ASP A 100 -5.45 -14.71 10.29
N LYS A 101 -5.25 -14.98 8.99
CA LYS A 101 -4.18 -15.88 8.50
C LYS A 101 -2.79 -15.39 8.92
N ALA A 102 -2.54 -14.08 8.80
CA ALA A 102 -1.29 -13.48 9.21
C ALA A 102 -1.09 -13.54 10.73
N LYS A 103 -2.12 -13.18 11.50
CA LYS A 103 -2.10 -13.22 12.97
C LYS A 103 -1.95 -14.64 13.54
N ALA A 104 -2.43 -15.66 12.85
CA ALA A 104 -2.31 -17.06 13.24
C ALA A 104 -0.84 -17.52 13.33
N THR A 105 0.11 -16.80 12.76
CA THR A 105 1.56 -17.05 12.91
C THR A 105 2.14 -16.55 14.24
N GLY A 106 1.32 -15.86 15.06
CA GLY A 106 1.76 -15.19 16.29
C GLY A 106 2.27 -13.77 16.08
N ASN A 107 2.25 -13.24 14.85
CA ASN A 107 2.67 -11.86 14.58
C ASN A 107 1.51 -10.87 14.81
N PRO A 108 1.59 -9.98 15.83
CA PRO A 108 0.53 -9.01 16.11
C PRO A 108 0.62 -7.74 15.23
N HIS A 109 1.71 -7.54 14.51
CA HIS A 109 2.01 -6.30 13.80
C HIS A 109 1.54 -6.35 12.34
N ILE A 110 0.23 -6.43 12.16
CA ILE A 110 -0.41 -6.52 10.84
C ILE A 110 -1.18 -5.23 10.56
N MET A 111 -1.00 -4.66 9.37
CA MET A 111 -1.76 -3.54 8.83
C MET A 111 -2.60 -4.00 7.64
N ALA A 112 -3.80 -3.46 7.51
CA ALA A 112 -4.70 -3.72 6.38
C ALA A 112 -4.75 -2.49 5.47
N CYS A 113 -4.42 -2.65 4.18
CA CYS A 113 -4.28 -1.53 3.24
C CYS A 113 -5.36 -1.58 2.15
N GLU A 114 -6.24 -0.58 2.14
CA GLU A 114 -7.22 -0.36 1.08
C GLU A 114 -6.56 0.30 -0.14
N ARG A 115 -6.94 -0.13 -1.35
CA ARG A 115 -6.41 0.41 -2.62
C ARG A 115 -7.42 0.40 -3.77
N GLY A 116 -8.71 0.32 -3.45
CA GLY A 116 -9.80 0.25 -4.42
C GLY A 116 -10.19 -1.18 -4.79
N VAL A 117 -11.37 -1.30 -5.35
CA VAL A 117 -11.99 -2.53 -5.85
C VAL A 117 -12.32 -2.38 -7.33
N SER A 118 -12.21 -3.45 -8.10
CA SER A 118 -12.58 -3.46 -9.53
C SER A 118 -14.04 -3.12 -9.73
N PHE A 119 -14.32 -2.17 -10.61
CA PHE A 119 -15.66 -1.74 -10.96
C PHE A 119 -15.79 -1.67 -12.49
N GLY A 120 -16.27 -2.77 -13.08
CA GLY A 120 -16.22 -2.96 -14.52
C GLY A 120 -14.79 -3.24 -15.02
N TYR A 121 -14.53 -2.99 -16.30
CA TYR A 121 -13.22 -3.16 -16.91
C TYR A 121 -12.35 -1.92 -16.71
N ASN A 122 -11.07 -2.14 -16.44
CA ASN A 122 -10.03 -1.10 -16.40
C ASN A 122 -10.32 0.08 -15.47
N ASN A 123 -11.16 -0.11 -14.44
CA ASN A 123 -11.51 0.93 -13.49
C ASN A 123 -11.53 0.41 -12.05
N LEU A 124 -11.27 1.32 -11.12
CA LEU A 124 -11.33 1.07 -9.68
C LEU A 124 -12.24 2.09 -9.01
N VAL A 125 -12.92 1.65 -7.95
CA VAL A 125 -13.68 2.52 -7.05
C VAL A 125 -13.19 2.30 -5.63
N SER A 126 -13.03 3.39 -4.88
CA SER A 126 -12.74 3.36 -3.45
C SER A 126 -14.01 3.66 -2.67
N ASP A 127 -14.56 2.64 -2.01
CA ASP A 127 -15.66 2.82 -1.07
C ASP A 127 -15.10 3.26 0.28
N MET A 128 -15.36 4.49 0.69
CA MET A 128 -14.86 5.02 1.97
C MET A 128 -15.40 4.26 3.18
N ARG A 129 -16.55 3.59 3.08
CA ARG A 129 -17.06 2.69 4.12
C ARG A 129 -16.14 1.49 4.35
N SER A 130 -15.38 1.08 3.34
CA SER A 130 -14.43 -0.03 3.47
C SER A 130 -13.38 0.21 4.56
N LEU A 131 -13.00 1.48 4.77
CA LEU A 131 -12.03 1.86 5.79
C LEU A 131 -12.59 1.64 7.21
N ALA A 132 -13.87 1.95 7.42
CA ALA A 132 -14.56 1.68 8.68
C ALA A 132 -14.71 0.17 8.91
N VAL A 133 -15.20 -0.58 7.90
CA VAL A 133 -15.33 -2.05 7.96
C VAL A 133 -13.99 -2.72 8.26
N MET A 134 -12.90 -2.28 7.65
CA MET A 134 -11.59 -2.88 7.87
C MET A 134 -11.02 -2.62 9.28
N ARG A 135 -11.52 -1.62 10.03
CA ARG A 135 -11.18 -1.46 11.46
C ARG A 135 -11.59 -2.67 12.30
N ASP A 136 -12.66 -3.39 11.91
CA ASP A 136 -13.14 -4.58 12.62
C ASP A 136 -12.15 -5.75 12.55
N THR A 137 -11.15 -5.66 11.68
CA THR A 137 -10.00 -6.58 11.70
C THR A 137 -9.14 -6.43 12.95
N GLY A 138 -9.27 -5.32 13.69
CA GLY A 138 -8.39 -4.94 14.79
C GLY A 138 -6.98 -4.56 14.33
N CYS A 139 -6.76 -4.32 13.03
CA CYS A 139 -5.50 -3.88 12.47
C CYS A 139 -5.53 -2.38 12.16
N PRO A 140 -4.40 -1.66 12.25
CA PRO A 140 -4.29 -0.33 11.68
C PRO A 140 -4.66 -0.35 10.18
N VAL A 141 -5.56 0.56 9.78
CA VAL A 141 -6.02 0.67 8.39
C VAL A 141 -5.19 1.71 7.66
N VAL A 142 -4.58 1.30 6.55
CA VAL A 142 -3.81 2.16 5.64
C VAL A 142 -4.63 2.38 4.36
N PHE A 143 -4.61 3.59 3.83
CA PHE A 143 -5.19 3.89 2.53
C PHE A 143 -4.11 4.20 1.50
N ASP A 144 -4.10 3.46 0.40
CA ASP A 144 -3.22 3.71 -0.74
C ASP A 144 -3.90 4.66 -1.72
N ALA A 145 -3.57 5.94 -1.62
CA ALA A 145 -4.22 6.99 -2.41
C ALA A 145 -3.83 6.95 -3.90
N THR A 146 -2.63 6.47 -4.21
CA THR A 146 -2.12 6.47 -5.59
C THR A 146 -2.58 5.27 -6.39
N HIS A 147 -2.60 4.07 -5.80
CA HIS A 147 -3.14 2.90 -6.49
C HIS A 147 -4.67 2.86 -6.54
N SER A 148 -5.35 3.63 -5.70
CA SER A 148 -6.81 3.78 -5.74
C SER A 148 -7.32 4.52 -6.99
N VAL A 149 -6.46 5.30 -7.65
CA VAL A 149 -6.77 6.04 -8.88
C VAL A 149 -6.14 5.41 -10.14
N GLN A 150 -5.63 4.19 -10.00
CA GLN A 150 -5.08 3.43 -11.12
C GLN A 150 -6.20 2.95 -12.05
N LEU A 151 -5.92 2.94 -13.35
CA LEU A 151 -6.76 2.32 -14.37
C LEU A 151 -6.04 1.05 -14.87
N PRO A 152 -6.30 -0.14 -14.27
CA PRO A 152 -5.56 -1.36 -14.59
C PRO A 152 -5.71 -1.75 -16.05
N GLY A 153 -4.59 -1.91 -16.78
CA GLY A 153 -4.60 -2.24 -18.20
C GLY A 153 -5.21 -1.17 -19.12
N GLY A 154 -5.49 0.04 -18.61
CA GLY A 154 -6.19 1.10 -19.36
C GLY A 154 -5.34 1.85 -20.39
N ALA A 155 -4.06 1.50 -20.58
CA ALA A 155 -3.15 2.15 -21.52
C ALA A 155 -2.26 1.11 -22.22
N ASP A 156 -2.74 0.54 -23.29
CA ASP A 156 -2.05 -0.39 -24.22
C ASP A 156 -0.86 -1.15 -23.62
N GLY A 157 -1.15 -2.19 -22.81
CA GLY A 157 -0.16 -3.00 -22.09
C GLY A 157 0.45 -2.36 -20.85
N LYS A 158 -0.05 -1.22 -20.40
CA LYS A 158 0.33 -0.53 -19.15
C LYS A 158 -0.92 -0.12 -18.38
N SER A 159 -0.77 0.12 -17.08
CA SER A 159 -1.81 0.76 -16.29
C SER A 159 -1.84 2.26 -16.56
N GLY A 160 -3.04 2.80 -16.81
CA GLY A 160 -3.33 4.22 -16.74
C GLY A 160 -3.54 4.68 -15.31
N GLY A 161 -3.87 5.95 -15.13
CA GLY A 161 -4.17 6.52 -13.82
C GLY A 161 -4.76 7.91 -13.91
N GLN A 162 -5.40 8.33 -12.84
CA GLN A 162 -6.10 9.62 -12.70
C GLN A 162 -5.54 10.37 -11.48
N ARG A 163 -4.24 10.77 -11.55
CA ARG A 163 -3.52 11.38 -10.42
C ARG A 163 -4.20 12.61 -9.83
N GLU A 164 -5.04 13.31 -10.60
CA GLU A 164 -5.82 14.45 -10.15
C GLU A 164 -6.79 14.11 -9.01
N PHE A 165 -7.20 12.85 -8.88
CA PHE A 165 -8.05 12.37 -7.79
C PHE A 165 -7.28 11.89 -6.55
N VAL A 166 -5.95 11.79 -6.59
CA VAL A 166 -5.14 11.41 -5.42
C VAL A 166 -5.46 12.30 -4.20
N PRO A 167 -5.40 13.64 -4.29
CA PRO A 167 -5.71 14.49 -3.13
C PRO A 167 -7.17 14.43 -2.71
N VAL A 168 -8.09 14.15 -3.64
CA VAL A 168 -9.52 14.01 -3.35
C VAL A 168 -9.76 12.80 -2.46
N LEU A 169 -9.28 11.63 -2.89
CA LEU A 169 -9.45 10.37 -2.15
C LEU A 169 -8.62 10.36 -0.87
N ALA A 170 -7.41 10.93 -0.88
CA ALA A 170 -6.59 11.04 0.33
C ALA A 170 -7.28 11.84 1.44
N ARG A 171 -7.87 13.02 1.10
CA ARG A 171 -8.63 13.80 2.09
C ARG A 171 -9.85 13.03 2.61
N ALA A 172 -10.60 12.38 1.73
CA ALA A 172 -11.75 11.57 2.13
C ALA A 172 -11.34 10.44 3.09
N ALA A 173 -10.29 9.71 2.77
CA ALA A 173 -9.79 8.62 3.61
C ALA A 173 -9.29 9.11 4.98
N VAL A 174 -8.54 10.21 5.02
CA VAL A 174 -8.10 10.82 6.28
C VAL A 174 -9.28 11.28 7.12
N ALA A 175 -10.33 11.85 6.50
CA ALA A 175 -11.56 12.24 7.18
C ALA A 175 -12.33 11.05 7.78
N VAL A 176 -12.20 9.86 7.23
CA VAL A 176 -12.73 8.62 7.84
C VAL A 176 -11.93 8.22 9.09
N GLY A 177 -10.69 8.67 9.25
CA GLY A 177 -9.83 8.36 10.41
C GLY A 177 -8.94 7.12 10.19
N ILE A 178 -8.24 7.06 9.08
CA ILE A 178 -7.23 6.01 8.80
C ILE A 178 -6.02 6.11 9.75
N ALA A 179 -5.31 5.00 9.92
CA ALA A 179 -4.07 4.96 10.71
C ALA A 179 -2.85 5.41 9.91
N GLY A 180 -2.87 5.27 8.58
CA GLY A 180 -1.76 5.66 7.72
C GLY A 180 -2.17 5.87 6.28
N LEU A 181 -1.37 6.68 5.57
CA LEU A 181 -1.50 6.91 4.13
C LEU A 181 -0.31 6.29 3.41
N PHE A 182 -0.58 5.58 2.33
CA PHE A 182 0.41 5.17 1.36
C PHE A 182 0.25 6.02 0.09
N ALA A 183 1.36 6.56 -0.42
CA ALA A 183 1.37 7.30 -1.67
C ALA A 183 2.69 7.10 -2.42
N GLU A 184 2.62 6.82 -3.72
CA GLU A 184 3.79 6.86 -4.60
C GLU A 184 4.03 8.28 -5.08
N THR A 185 5.30 8.68 -5.11
CA THR A 185 5.71 10.01 -5.56
C THR A 185 6.94 9.92 -6.46
N HIS A 186 7.05 10.84 -7.40
CA HIS A 186 8.19 10.94 -8.31
C HIS A 186 8.49 12.40 -8.62
N PRO A 187 9.76 12.82 -8.77
CA PRO A 187 10.11 14.19 -9.15
C PRO A 187 9.46 14.64 -10.48
N ASP A 188 9.39 13.73 -11.44
CA ASP A 188 8.75 13.91 -12.74
C ASP A 188 7.92 12.66 -13.08
N PRO A 189 6.64 12.58 -12.66
CA PRO A 189 5.82 11.38 -12.81
C PRO A 189 5.71 10.85 -14.25
N ASP A 190 5.82 11.72 -15.25
CA ASP A 190 5.69 11.31 -16.65
C ASP A 190 6.93 10.54 -17.15
N LYS A 191 8.06 10.63 -16.41
CA LYS A 191 9.27 9.84 -16.63
C LYS A 191 9.41 8.63 -15.68
N ALA A 192 8.44 8.40 -14.82
CA ALA A 192 8.49 7.26 -13.91
C ALA A 192 8.49 5.93 -14.67
N LEU A 193 9.36 5.00 -14.26
CA LEU A 193 9.49 3.68 -14.88
C LEU A 193 8.30 2.76 -14.56
N SER A 194 7.51 3.11 -13.55
CA SER A 194 6.24 2.46 -13.19
C SER A 194 5.28 3.46 -12.56
N ASP A 195 3.99 3.18 -12.70
CA ASP A 195 2.89 3.88 -12.03
C ASP A 195 2.88 5.41 -12.24
N GLY A 196 3.58 5.90 -13.27
CA GLY A 196 3.67 7.33 -13.60
C GLY A 196 2.32 8.04 -13.65
N PRO A 197 1.29 7.50 -14.36
CA PRO A 197 -0.02 8.14 -14.48
C PRO A 197 -0.75 8.36 -13.16
N ASN A 198 -0.45 7.60 -12.11
CA ASN A 198 -1.06 7.73 -10.79
C ASN A 198 -0.09 8.24 -9.70
N ALA A 199 1.21 8.32 -9.98
CA ALA A 199 2.17 8.87 -9.03
C ALA A 199 1.94 10.37 -8.78
N TRP A 200 2.06 10.79 -7.52
CA TRP A 200 1.92 12.19 -7.13
C TRP A 200 3.25 12.94 -7.35
N PRO A 201 3.23 14.18 -7.90
CA PRO A 201 4.46 14.96 -8.07
C PRO A 201 5.13 15.27 -6.72
N LEU A 202 6.42 14.97 -6.60
CA LEU A 202 7.17 15.20 -5.37
C LEU A 202 7.13 16.67 -4.93
N SER A 203 7.19 17.61 -5.87
CA SER A 203 7.10 19.05 -5.61
C SER A 203 5.80 19.49 -4.95
N LYS A 204 4.73 18.69 -5.04
CA LYS A 204 3.43 18.96 -4.43
C LYS A 204 3.18 18.14 -3.17
N MET A 205 4.11 17.26 -2.77
CA MET A 205 3.91 16.35 -1.64
C MET A 205 3.77 17.11 -0.32
N HIS A 206 4.60 18.11 -0.09
CA HIS A 206 4.55 18.91 1.15
C HIS A 206 3.17 19.53 1.37
N ALA A 207 2.65 20.25 0.38
CA ALA A 207 1.33 20.89 0.47
C ALA A 207 0.19 19.87 0.67
N LEU A 208 0.29 18.70 0.03
CA LEU A 208 -0.67 17.62 0.26
C LEU A 208 -0.62 17.14 1.71
N LEU A 209 0.56 16.88 2.24
CA LEU A 209 0.71 16.38 3.62
C LEU A 209 0.24 17.40 4.65
N GLU A 210 0.49 18.69 4.47
CA GLU A 210 -0.02 19.75 5.36
C GLU A 210 -1.56 19.72 5.45
N GLN A 211 -2.25 19.62 4.29
CA GLN A 211 -3.71 19.50 4.27
C GLN A 211 -4.21 18.24 4.99
N LEU A 212 -3.57 17.10 4.74
CA LEU A 212 -3.96 15.83 5.34
C LEU A 212 -3.72 15.82 6.85
N ILE A 213 -2.61 16.36 7.34
CA ILE A 213 -2.31 16.48 8.76
C ILE A 213 -3.32 17.38 9.46
N ALA A 214 -3.75 18.49 8.83
CA ALA A 214 -4.76 19.35 9.39
C ALA A 214 -6.11 18.64 9.59
N ILE A 215 -6.54 17.85 8.59
CA ILE A 215 -7.77 17.04 8.68
C ILE A 215 -7.61 15.96 9.75
N ASP A 216 -6.49 15.24 9.75
CA ASP A 216 -6.20 14.15 10.69
C ASP A 216 -6.28 14.63 12.15
N ARG A 217 -5.72 15.78 12.44
CA ARG A 217 -5.79 16.41 13.78
C ARG A 217 -7.23 16.67 14.22
N VAL A 218 -8.07 17.18 13.33
CA VAL A 218 -9.49 17.43 13.64
C VAL A 218 -10.22 16.12 13.89
N VAL A 219 -10.06 15.14 13.00
CA VAL A 219 -10.75 13.84 13.12
C VAL A 219 -10.33 13.10 14.39
N LYS A 220 -9.04 13.06 14.70
CA LYS A 220 -8.51 12.33 15.88
C LYS A 220 -8.66 13.09 17.20
N SER A 221 -9.12 14.34 17.19
CA SER A 221 -9.42 15.07 18.42
C SER A 221 -10.70 14.62 19.11
N GLN A 222 -11.53 13.82 18.44
CA GLN A 222 -12.81 13.33 18.94
C GLN A 222 -12.94 11.82 18.71
N ALA A 223 -13.78 11.17 19.50
CA ALA A 223 -14.15 9.78 19.25
C ALA A 223 -14.98 9.68 17.96
N LEU A 224 -14.73 8.64 17.19
CA LEU A 224 -15.52 8.32 16.00
C LEU A 224 -16.91 7.83 16.45
N LEU A 225 -17.98 8.52 16.05
CA LEU A 225 -19.35 8.25 16.51
C LEU A 225 -19.80 6.83 16.14
N GLU A 226 -19.41 6.33 14.99
CA GLU A 226 -19.76 4.98 14.52
C GLU A 226 -19.16 3.86 15.39
N THR A 227 -18.19 4.13 16.23
CA THR A 227 -17.62 3.12 17.14
C THR A 227 -18.47 2.90 18.41
N SER A 228 -19.50 3.71 18.58
CA SER A 228 -20.45 3.63 19.70
C SER A 228 -21.80 3.00 19.33
N LEU A 229 -21.98 2.57 18.07
CA LEU A 229 -23.17 1.88 17.60
C LEU A 229 -23.03 0.36 17.76
#